data_5b35805553ece3c8954cf99ab720dea3
#
_entry.id   5b35805553ece3c8954cf99ab720dea3
#
_cell.length_a   1.000
_cell.length_b   1.000
_cell.length_c   1.000
_cell.angle_alpha   90.00
_cell.angle_beta   90.00
_cell.angle_gamma   90.00
#
_symmetry.space_group_name_H-M   'P 1'
#
loop_
_entity.id
_entity.type
_entity.pdbx_description
1 polymer ?
#
loop_
_entity_poly.entity_id
_entity_poly.type
_entity_poly.pdbx_seq_one_letter_code
_entity_poly.pdbx_strand_id
1 'polypeptide(L)'
;MTHPLLPASFTAAVCLLCLSGTASAQCEVDGDVEFVCGPISPEDLIEIPDTPWVLVSSMEDDGYLSATDTRNLQSTRLFPLPTSQPRHDAATYGACGNMTPTQFRPHGVSLRSGTNNHHTLYVVRHGARESVEVFDVDA
;
A
#
# COMPACT_ATOMS: atom_id res chain seq x y z
N MET A 1 73.55 23.35 20.24
CA MET A 1 72.54 22.28 20.42
C MET A 1 71.31 22.60 19.53
N THR A 2 71.30 22.03 18.38
CA THR A 2 70.26 22.30 17.36
C THR A 2 69.26 21.13 17.36
N HIS A 3 68.01 21.40 17.65
CA HIS A 3 66.94 20.42 17.60
C HIS A 3 66.32 20.39 16.17
N PRO A 4 66.14 19.23 15.54
CA PRO A 4 65.46 19.14 14.28
C PRO A 4 63.94 19.11 14.49
N LEU A 5 63.23 19.93 13.69
CA LEU A 5 61.77 19.95 13.56
C LEU A 5 61.32 18.80 12.66
N LEU A 6 60.46 17.96 13.17
CA LEU A 6 59.76 16.90 12.42
C LEU A 6 58.62 17.50 11.60
N PRO A 7 58.41 17.07 10.33
CA PRO A 7 57.27 17.51 9.58
C PRO A 7 55.99 16.74 9.97
N ALA A 8 54.92 17.49 10.22
CA ALA A 8 53.61 16.94 10.47
C ALA A 8 52.97 16.49 9.14
N SER A 9 52.78 15.19 9.00
CA SER A 9 52.04 14.62 7.87
C SER A 9 50.54 14.82 8.10
N PHE A 10 49.92 15.65 7.29
CA PHE A 10 48.46 15.75 7.21
C PHE A 10 47.92 14.62 6.36
N THR A 11 47.29 13.65 7.01
CA THR A 11 46.51 12.59 6.32
C THR A 11 45.12 13.14 6.05
N ALA A 12 44.85 13.49 4.79
CA ALA A 12 43.49 13.88 4.37
C ALA A 12 42.62 12.63 4.32
N ALA A 13 41.69 12.51 5.26
CA ALA A 13 40.64 11.49 5.22
C ALA A 13 39.60 11.91 4.19
N VAL A 14 39.59 11.23 3.03
CA VAL A 14 38.51 11.36 2.04
C VAL A 14 37.32 10.60 2.57
N CYS A 15 36.32 11.32 3.10
CA CYS A 15 35.02 10.79 3.45
C CYS A 15 34.24 10.51 2.16
N LEU A 16 34.21 9.24 1.72
CA LEU A 16 33.32 8.79 0.65
C LEU A 16 31.87 8.81 1.19
N LEU A 17 31.14 9.87 0.89
CA LEU A 17 29.70 9.93 1.12
C LEU A 17 29.04 8.93 0.14
N CYS A 18 28.74 7.73 0.62
CA CYS A 18 27.84 6.83 -0.06
C CYS A 18 26.44 7.46 -0.06
N LEU A 19 26.10 8.15 -1.14
CA LEU A 19 24.70 8.47 -1.45
C LEU A 19 23.98 7.14 -1.68
N SER A 20 23.36 6.62 -0.63
CA SER A 20 22.38 5.57 -0.72
C SER A 20 21.15 6.18 -1.41
N GLY A 21 21.19 6.25 -2.75
CA GLY A 21 20.00 6.47 -3.53
C GLY A 21 19.05 5.33 -3.23
N THR A 22 17.92 5.61 -2.55
CA THR A 22 16.79 4.71 -2.58
C THR A 22 16.41 4.58 -4.04
N ALA A 23 16.68 3.42 -4.64
CA ALA A 23 16.14 3.08 -5.93
C ALA A 23 14.61 3.06 -5.76
N SER A 24 13.97 4.18 -6.06
CA SER A 24 12.55 4.19 -6.36
C SER A 24 12.41 3.24 -7.53
N ALA A 25 11.62 2.17 -7.38
CA ALA A 25 11.30 1.31 -8.51
C ALA A 25 10.67 2.23 -9.56
N GLN A 26 11.46 2.60 -10.55
CA GLN A 26 10.99 3.42 -11.66
C GLN A 26 10.09 2.53 -12.50
N CYS A 27 8.79 2.82 -12.47
CA CYS A 27 7.88 2.30 -13.47
C CYS A 27 8.17 3.04 -14.76
N GLU A 28 9.07 2.51 -15.55
CA GLU A 28 9.39 3.07 -16.86
C GLU A 28 8.29 2.69 -17.85
N VAL A 29 7.90 3.65 -18.67
CA VAL A 29 6.98 3.41 -19.78
C VAL A 29 7.61 2.41 -20.73
N ASP A 30 6.89 1.38 -21.14
CA ASP A 30 7.31 0.40 -22.13
C ASP A 30 6.46 0.52 -23.41
N GLY A 31 6.98 1.19 -24.41
CA GLY A 31 6.22 1.50 -25.63
C GLY A 31 5.00 2.37 -25.32
N ASP A 32 3.81 1.87 -25.61
CA ASP A 32 2.52 2.52 -25.34
C ASP A 32 1.89 2.09 -24.00
N VAL A 33 2.64 1.34 -23.15
CA VAL A 33 2.16 0.86 -21.86
C VAL A 33 2.71 1.72 -20.73
N GLU A 34 1.82 2.27 -19.93
CA GLU A 34 2.12 2.97 -18.69
C GLU A 34 1.81 2.08 -17.48
N PHE A 35 2.60 2.21 -16.43
CA PHE A 35 2.47 1.38 -15.24
C PHE A 35 2.06 2.21 -14.02
N VAL A 36 1.17 1.65 -13.20
CA VAL A 36 0.87 2.17 -11.87
C VAL A 36 1.94 1.70 -10.91
N CYS A 37 2.67 2.64 -10.33
CA CYS A 37 3.63 2.37 -9.28
C CYS A 37 3.04 2.58 -7.90
N GLY A 38 3.47 1.78 -6.94
CA GLY A 38 3.09 1.92 -5.52
C GLY A 38 2.43 0.69 -4.92
N PRO A 39 1.42 0.06 -5.53
CA PRO A 39 0.90 -1.20 -5.01
C PRO A 39 2.00 -2.27 -4.96
N ILE A 40 2.13 -2.93 -3.81
CA ILE A 40 3.07 -4.04 -3.60
C ILE A 40 2.28 -5.33 -3.68
N SER A 41 2.78 -6.31 -4.43
CA SER A 41 2.10 -7.59 -4.66
C SER A 41 0.61 -7.43 -4.96
N PRO A 42 0.24 -6.63 -5.99
CA PRO A 42 -1.17 -6.48 -6.36
C PRO A 42 -1.70 -7.84 -6.82
N GLU A 43 -2.80 -8.27 -6.21
CA GLU A 43 -3.36 -9.61 -6.46
C GLU A 43 -4.66 -9.54 -7.25
N ASP A 44 -5.54 -8.63 -6.87
CA ASP A 44 -6.82 -8.45 -7.53
C ASP A 44 -7.20 -6.98 -7.58
N LEU A 45 -7.99 -6.61 -8.58
CA LEU A 45 -8.41 -5.24 -8.80
C LEU A 45 -9.86 -5.17 -9.31
N ILE A 46 -10.56 -4.10 -8.93
CA ILE A 46 -11.93 -3.86 -9.38
C ILE A 46 -12.20 -2.37 -9.59
N GLU A 47 -12.82 -2.04 -10.70
CA GLU A 47 -13.24 -0.67 -11.01
C GLU A 47 -14.44 -0.26 -10.13
N ILE A 48 -14.46 1.00 -9.70
CA ILE A 48 -15.66 1.62 -9.14
C ILE A 48 -16.45 2.24 -10.30
N PRO A 49 -17.67 1.75 -10.58
CA PRO A 49 -18.46 2.21 -11.73
C PRO A 49 -18.63 3.72 -11.76
N ASP A 50 -18.59 4.29 -12.97
CA ASP A 50 -18.77 5.72 -13.25
C ASP A 50 -17.74 6.65 -12.57
N THR A 51 -16.61 6.11 -12.12
CA THR A 51 -15.51 6.87 -11.51
C THR A 51 -14.17 6.51 -12.17
N PRO A 52 -13.12 7.31 -11.98
CA PRO A 52 -11.78 6.95 -12.43
C PRO A 52 -11.02 6.03 -11.46
N TRP A 53 -11.69 5.48 -10.44
CA TRP A 53 -11.03 4.74 -9.39
C TRP A 53 -11.03 3.24 -9.62
N VAL A 54 -9.87 2.64 -9.40
CA VAL A 54 -9.67 1.19 -9.34
C VAL A 54 -9.21 0.82 -7.94
N LEU A 55 -9.93 -0.06 -7.26
CA LEU A 55 -9.53 -0.63 -5.99
C LEU A 55 -8.58 -1.79 -6.24
N VAL A 56 -7.53 -1.88 -5.45
CA VAL A 56 -6.46 -2.89 -5.59
C VAL A 56 -6.20 -3.53 -4.23
N SER A 57 -6.16 -4.86 -4.19
CA SER A 57 -5.68 -5.63 -3.04
C SER A 57 -4.19 -5.91 -3.17
N SER A 58 -3.43 -5.73 -2.09
CA SER A 58 -2.00 -6.04 -2.00
C SER A 58 -1.79 -7.18 -1.02
N MET A 59 -1.48 -8.37 -1.52
CA MET A 59 -1.39 -9.60 -0.73
C MET A 59 0.02 -9.79 -0.15
N GLU A 60 0.29 -9.04 0.91
CA GLU A 60 1.51 -9.13 1.71
C GLU A 60 1.17 -9.46 3.17
N ASP A 61 2.17 -9.74 4.00
CA ASP A 61 1.97 -10.05 5.44
C ASP A 61 1.28 -8.90 6.18
N ASP A 62 1.64 -7.66 5.87
CA ASP A 62 0.94 -6.46 6.30
C ASP A 62 0.33 -5.75 5.08
N GLY A 63 -0.42 -6.52 4.31
CA GLY A 63 -1.06 -6.07 3.08
C GLY A 63 -2.10 -4.97 3.29
N TYR A 64 -2.62 -4.46 2.20
CA TYR A 64 -3.51 -3.31 2.24
C TYR A 64 -4.45 -3.26 1.03
N LEU A 65 -5.48 -2.45 1.16
CA LEU A 65 -6.29 -1.98 0.04
C LEU A 65 -5.82 -0.59 -0.36
N SER A 66 -5.76 -0.34 -1.65
CA SER A 66 -5.50 0.98 -2.21
C SER A 66 -6.53 1.34 -3.27
N ALA A 67 -6.65 2.64 -3.56
CA ALA A 67 -7.35 3.15 -4.73
C ALA A 67 -6.34 3.80 -5.66
N THR A 68 -6.44 3.47 -6.94
CA THR A 68 -5.65 4.07 -8.02
C THR A 68 -6.54 4.97 -8.85
N ASP A 69 -6.14 6.22 -9.04
CA ASP A 69 -6.77 7.14 -10.00
C ASP A 69 -6.19 6.89 -11.39
N THR A 70 -7.00 6.38 -12.30
CA THR A 70 -6.60 6.05 -13.68
C THR A 70 -6.24 7.26 -14.54
N ARG A 71 -6.57 8.47 -14.10
CA ARG A 71 -6.25 9.72 -14.84
C ARG A 71 -4.80 10.17 -14.66
N ASN A 72 -4.19 9.82 -13.53
CA ASN A 72 -2.83 10.24 -13.17
C ASN A 72 -1.95 9.10 -12.67
N LEU A 73 -2.48 7.87 -12.64
CA LEU A 73 -1.81 6.64 -12.22
C LEU A 73 -1.28 6.69 -10.78
N GLN A 74 -1.89 7.52 -9.93
CA GLN A 74 -1.52 7.64 -8.52
C GLN A 74 -2.33 6.67 -7.67
N SER A 75 -1.62 5.92 -6.82
CA SER A 75 -2.24 4.98 -5.89
C SER A 75 -2.17 5.52 -4.46
N THR A 76 -3.29 5.42 -3.74
CA THR A 76 -3.42 5.85 -2.34
C THR A 76 -3.88 4.69 -1.49
N ARG A 77 -3.17 4.40 -0.40
CA ARG A 77 -3.56 3.38 0.58
C ARG A 77 -4.84 3.81 1.30
N LEU A 78 -5.82 2.90 1.36
CA LEU A 78 -7.10 3.13 2.00
C LEU A 78 -7.23 2.39 3.35
N PHE A 79 -6.75 1.15 3.43
CA PHE A 79 -6.90 0.30 4.61
C PHE A 79 -5.80 -0.78 4.68
N PRO A 80 -5.25 -1.10 5.87
CA PRO A 80 -5.43 -0.37 7.11
C PRO A 80 -4.62 0.94 7.14
N LEU A 81 -5.16 1.94 7.83
CA LEU A 81 -4.46 3.16 8.21
C LEU A 81 -4.27 3.19 9.72
N PRO A 82 -3.34 3.98 10.27
CA PRO A 82 -3.20 4.14 11.73
C PRO A 82 -4.50 4.64 12.40
N THR A 83 -5.36 5.31 11.64
CA THR A 83 -6.66 5.84 12.08
C THR A 83 -7.83 4.89 11.78
N SER A 84 -7.59 3.75 11.15
CA SER A 84 -8.66 2.81 10.80
C SER A 84 -9.36 2.27 12.05
N GLN A 85 -10.68 2.38 12.07
CA GLN A 85 -11.53 1.88 13.14
C GLN A 85 -12.59 0.95 12.54
N PRO A 86 -12.30 -0.37 12.47
CA PRO A 86 -13.27 -1.34 11.99
C PRO A 86 -14.54 -1.31 12.83
N ARG A 87 -15.70 -1.27 12.17
CA ARG A 87 -17.02 -1.39 12.82
C ARG A 87 -17.49 -2.83 12.69
N HIS A 88 -17.77 -3.47 13.80
CA HIS A 88 -18.36 -4.79 13.79
C HIS A 88 -19.89 -4.69 13.81
N ASP A 89 -20.55 -5.13 12.75
CA ASP A 89 -21.98 -5.32 12.74
C ASP A 89 -22.34 -6.64 13.43
N ALA A 90 -22.42 -6.61 14.75
CA ALA A 90 -22.74 -7.77 15.56
C ALA A 90 -24.16 -8.33 15.33
N ALA A 91 -25.08 -7.53 14.78
CA ALA A 91 -26.43 -7.98 14.47
C ALA A 91 -26.43 -8.92 13.26
N THR A 92 -25.66 -8.56 12.25
CA THR A 92 -25.58 -9.35 11.00
C THR A 92 -24.48 -10.42 11.07
N TYR A 93 -23.33 -10.11 11.67
CA TYR A 93 -22.12 -10.96 11.66
C TYR A 93 -21.65 -11.34 13.07
N GLY A 94 -22.57 -11.53 14.00
CA GLY A 94 -22.26 -11.78 15.42
C GLY A 94 -21.31 -12.92 15.71
N ALA A 95 -21.27 -13.95 14.84
CA ALA A 95 -20.36 -15.09 14.96
C ALA A 95 -18.92 -14.78 14.50
N CYS A 96 -18.67 -13.65 13.79
CA CYS A 96 -17.37 -13.39 13.19
C CYS A 96 -16.41 -12.70 14.14
N GLY A 97 -16.63 -12.30 15.29
CA GLY A 97 -15.71 -11.54 16.13
C GLY A 97 -15.22 -10.22 15.49
N ASN A 98 -14.52 -9.41 16.26
CA ASN A 98 -14.02 -8.14 15.79
C ASN A 98 -12.88 -8.32 14.79
N MET A 99 -12.88 -7.50 13.74
CA MET A 99 -11.78 -7.40 12.79
C MET A 99 -10.59 -6.68 13.44
N THR A 100 -9.38 -7.26 13.30
CA THR A 100 -8.13 -6.60 13.65
C THR A 100 -7.41 -6.16 12.38
N PRO A 101 -6.92 -4.93 12.29
CA PRO A 101 -6.21 -4.45 11.07
C PRO A 101 -4.85 -5.11 10.85
N THR A 102 -4.26 -5.70 11.90
CA THR A 102 -2.96 -6.38 11.84
C THR A 102 -3.05 -7.70 11.09
N GLN A 103 -1.97 -8.08 10.41
CA GLN A 103 -1.90 -9.30 9.60
C GLN A 103 -3.05 -9.37 8.56
N PHE A 104 -3.36 -8.25 7.98
CA PHE A 104 -4.34 -8.14 6.91
C PHE A 104 -3.67 -8.52 5.59
N ARG A 105 -4.07 -9.65 5.00
CA ARG A 105 -3.58 -10.13 3.70
C ARG A 105 -4.77 -10.21 2.74
N PRO A 106 -5.14 -9.09 2.09
CA PRO A 106 -6.26 -9.07 1.17
C PRO A 106 -5.90 -9.78 -0.12
N HIS A 107 -6.84 -10.58 -0.64
CA HIS A 107 -6.71 -11.35 -1.86
C HIS A 107 -7.82 -10.92 -2.83
N GLY A 108 -8.76 -11.82 -3.18
CA GLY A 108 -9.83 -11.52 -4.11
C GLY A 108 -10.76 -10.41 -3.63
N VAL A 109 -11.19 -9.56 -4.54
CA VAL A 109 -12.15 -8.47 -4.29
C VAL A 109 -13.39 -8.60 -5.16
N SER A 110 -14.54 -8.15 -4.63
CA SER A 110 -15.79 -8.07 -5.37
C SER A 110 -16.58 -6.86 -4.94
N LEU A 111 -17.07 -6.08 -5.88
CA LEU A 111 -17.83 -4.86 -5.61
C LEU A 111 -19.30 -5.07 -5.96
N ARG A 112 -20.18 -4.82 -5.00
CA ARG A 112 -21.60 -4.66 -5.24
C ARG A 112 -21.91 -3.17 -5.36
N SER A 113 -22.25 -2.75 -6.58
CA SER A 113 -22.66 -1.38 -6.83
C SER A 113 -23.93 -1.03 -6.08
N GLY A 114 -23.94 0.14 -5.50
CA GLY A 114 -25.12 0.73 -4.85
C GLY A 114 -25.56 2.02 -5.54
N THR A 115 -26.27 2.85 -4.83
CA THR A 115 -26.80 4.14 -5.33
C THR A 115 -26.02 5.30 -4.74
N ASN A 116 -25.99 6.45 -5.44
CA ASN A 116 -25.35 7.67 -4.97
C ASN A 116 -23.86 7.48 -4.58
N ASN A 117 -23.12 6.72 -5.39
CA ASN A 117 -21.70 6.41 -5.19
C ASN A 117 -21.40 5.64 -3.87
N HIS A 118 -22.41 5.05 -3.24
CA HIS A 118 -22.21 4.15 -2.12
C HIS A 118 -22.19 2.71 -2.61
N HIS A 119 -21.12 2.02 -2.35
CA HIS A 119 -20.92 0.64 -2.81
C HIS A 119 -20.55 -0.26 -1.62
N THR A 120 -20.64 -1.56 -1.81
CA THR A 120 -20.16 -2.54 -0.83
C THR A 120 -19.04 -3.35 -1.45
N LEU A 121 -17.85 -3.30 -0.85
CA LEU A 121 -16.70 -4.09 -1.26
C LEU A 121 -16.57 -5.32 -0.35
N TYR A 122 -16.47 -6.48 -0.95
CA TYR A 122 -16.16 -7.75 -0.29
C TYR A 122 -14.71 -8.10 -0.57
N VAL A 123 -13.95 -8.42 0.46
CA VAL A 123 -12.51 -8.72 0.37
C VAL A 123 -12.23 -10.04 1.05
N VAL A 124 -11.72 -11.00 0.29
CA VAL A 124 -11.16 -12.21 0.88
C VAL A 124 -9.93 -11.84 1.68
N ARG A 125 -9.88 -12.25 2.93
CA ARG A 125 -8.76 -11.99 3.81
C ARG A 125 -8.13 -13.29 4.28
N HIS A 126 -6.81 -13.31 4.23
CA HIS A 126 -5.95 -14.28 4.90
C HIS A 126 -5.18 -13.62 6.07
N GLY A 127 -4.37 -14.37 6.76
CA GLY A 127 -3.51 -13.89 7.84
C GLY A 127 -4.05 -14.21 9.23
N ALA A 128 -4.41 -13.21 10.02
CA ALA A 128 -4.90 -13.45 11.40
C ALA A 128 -6.17 -14.33 11.46
N ARG A 129 -6.95 -14.32 10.40
CA ARG A 129 -8.12 -15.20 10.19
C ARG A 129 -8.42 -15.33 8.69
N GLU A 130 -9.10 -16.42 8.34
CA GLU A 130 -9.72 -16.61 7.04
C GLU A 130 -11.14 -16.04 7.10
N SER A 131 -11.44 -15.04 6.28
CA SER A 131 -12.74 -14.36 6.29
C SER A 131 -13.02 -13.62 4.98
N VAL A 132 -14.27 -13.19 4.82
CA VAL A 132 -14.62 -12.13 3.89
C VAL A 132 -14.92 -10.89 4.72
N GLU A 133 -14.09 -9.86 4.55
CA GLU A 133 -14.32 -8.56 5.17
C GLU A 133 -15.22 -7.72 4.26
N VAL A 134 -16.08 -6.92 4.87
CA VAL A 134 -17.07 -6.10 4.17
C VAL A 134 -16.76 -4.63 4.45
N PHE A 135 -16.64 -3.85 3.40
CA PHE A 135 -16.35 -2.42 3.48
C PHE A 135 -17.46 -1.63 2.80
N ASP A 136 -17.83 -0.51 3.41
CA ASP A 136 -18.59 0.54 2.74
C ASP A 136 -17.59 1.41 1.96
N VAL A 137 -17.89 1.69 0.71
CA VAL A 137 -17.07 2.50 -0.20
C VAL A 137 -17.92 3.67 -0.68
N ASP A 138 -17.42 4.86 -0.41
CA ASP A 138 -17.96 6.13 -0.89
C ASP A 138 -17.00 6.72 -1.92
N ALA A 139 -17.43 6.93 -3.18
CA ALA A 139 -16.59 7.33 -4.30
C ALA A 139 -17.02 8.63 -4.99
#